data_6f45f4e98c4ac7ddf876eed69bcf3486
#
_entry.id   6f45f4e98c4ac7ddf876eed69bcf3486
#
_cell.length_a   1.000
_cell.length_b   1.000
_cell.length_c   1.000
_cell.angle_alpha   90.00
_cell.angle_beta   90.00
_cell.angle_gamma   90.00
#
_symmetry.space_group_name_H-M   'P 1'
#
loop_
_entity.id
_entity.type
_entity.pdbx_description
1 polymer ?
#
loop_
_entity_poly.entity_id
_entity_poly.type
_entity_poly.pdbx_seq_one_letter_code
_entity_poly.pdbx_strand_id
1 'polypeptide(L)'
;MLVIACVAWAAMAVGGLGVLWSYANQPGPATTPPSRWPSHSLINPANDRATLIMSAHPHCPCTRASIGELARLMAQTKGRVTAYVLFVKPAGSSTDWEKTDLWQSAASIPDVKVLVDDDGVESHRFNSLTSGQIALYDVDGNLKFSGGITASRGHSGDNAGRSAIVSLLNDGKAERTVTSVFGCPLYGDHSRCLEDTHDGNK
;
A
#
# COMPACT_ATOMS: atom_id res chain seq x y z
N MET A 1 -40.42 3.58 -28.16
CA MET A 1 -39.32 4.49 -27.85
C MET A 1 -38.83 4.36 -26.40
N LEU A 2 -39.68 4.38 -25.39
CA LEU A 2 -39.28 4.26 -23.96
C LEU A 2 -38.51 2.96 -23.67
N VAL A 3 -38.95 1.80 -24.14
CA VAL A 3 -38.30 0.50 -23.91
C VAL A 3 -36.88 0.50 -24.50
N ILE A 4 -36.67 1.05 -25.69
CA ILE A 4 -35.37 1.14 -26.32
C ILE A 4 -34.43 2.04 -25.48
N ALA A 5 -34.92 3.16 -24.98
CA ALA A 5 -34.17 4.06 -24.12
C ALA A 5 -33.78 3.38 -22.79
N CYS A 6 -34.68 2.64 -22.17
CA CYS A 6 -34.42 1.88 -20.94
C CYS A 6 -33.34 0.77 -21.16
N VAL A 7 -33.45 0.04 -22.28
CA VAL A 7 -32.46 -1.00 -22.63
C VAL A 7 -31.08 -0.39 -22.89
N ALA A 8 -31.05 0.71 -23.64
CA ALA A 8 -29.78 1.40 -23.90
C ALA A 8 -29.12 1.93 -22.61
N TRP A 9 -29.95 2.53 -21.73
CA TRP A 9 -29.48 3.00 -20.43
C TRP A 9 -28.92 1.84 -19.55
N ALA A 10 -29.69 0.74 -19.48
CA ALA A 10 -29.24 -0.44 -18.72
C ALA A 10 -27.94 -1.02 -19.26
N ALA A 11 -27.80 -1.11 -20.60
CA ALA A 11 -26.57 -1.58 -21.23
C ALA A 11 -25.37 -0.68 -20.92
N MET A 12 -25.53 0.65 -20.95
CA MET A 12 -24.49 1.60 -20.55
C MET A 12 -24.13 1.47 -19.06
N ALA A 13 -25.12 1.32 -18.18
CA ALA A 13 -24.89 1.15 -16.75
C ALA A 13 -24.10 -0.15 -16.46
N VAL A 14 -24.51 -1.27 -17.05
CA VAL A 14 -23.82 -2.55 -16.89
C VAL A 14 -22.39 -2.48 -17.45
N GLY A 15 -22.22 -1.87 -18.63
CA GLY A 15 -20.90 -1.66 -19.23
C GLY A 15 -19.99 -0.81 -18.34
N GLY A 16 -20.51 0.30 -17.83
CA GLY A 16 -19.78 1.19 -16.92
C GLY A 16 -19.39 0.50 -15.61
N LEU A 17 -20.29 -0.25 -15.00
CA LEU A 17 -19.99 -1.06 -13.81
C LEU A 17 -18.94 -2.13 -14.10
N GLY A 18 -18.98 -2.77 -15.27
CA GLY A 18 -17.98 -3.73 -15.70
C GLY A 18 -16.57 -3.13 -15.79
N VAL A 19 -16.45 -1.92 -16.34
CA VAL A 19 -15.19 -1.19 -16.42
C VAL A 19 -14.67 -0.83 -15.01
N LEU A 20 -15.53 -0.30 -14.15
CA LEU A 20 -15.16 0.04 -12.77
C LEU A 20 -14.73 -1.19 -11.97
N TRP A 21 -15.45 -2.29 -12.13
CA TRP A 21 -15.10 -3.57 -11.51
C TRP A 21 -13.74 -4.07 -11.97
N SER A 22 -13.49 -4.04 -13.28
CA SER A 22 -12.20 -4.43 -13.85
C SER A 22 -11.06 -3.58 -13.29
N TYR A 23 -11.22 -2.26 -13.26
CA TYR A 23 -10.24 -1.34 -12.70
C TYR A 23 -9.98 -1.59 -11.20
N ALA A 24 -11.04 -1.78 -10.41
CA ALA A 24 -10.92 -2.01 -8.98
C ALA A 24 -10.14 -3.30 -8.66
N ASN A 25 -10.28 -4.33 -9.50
CA ASN A 25 -9.63 -5.64 -9.32
C ASN A 25 -8.33 -5.81 -10.09
N GLN A 26 -7.85 -4.78 -10.79
CA GLN A 26 -6.58 -4.84 -11.50
C GLN A 26 -5.42 -4.53 -10.53
N PRO A 27 -4.53 -5.51 -10.24
CA PRO A 27 -3.37 -5.26 -9.40
C PRO A 27 -2.40 -4.30 -10.09
N GLY A 28 -1.65 -3.57 -9.30
CA GLY A 28 -0.50 -2.82 -9.77
C GLY A 28 0.69 -3.73 -10.11
N PRO A 29 1.72 -3.19 -10.78
CA PRO A 29 2.95 -3.95 -11.01
C PRO A 29 3.56 -4.38 -9.67
N ALA A 30 3.88 -5.66 -9.57
CA ALA A 30 4.48 -6.24 -8.38
C ALA A 30 5.83 -6.87 -8.70
N THR A 31 6.76 -6.67 -7.80
CA THR A 31 8.08 -7.31 -7.83
C THR A 31 8.30 -8.06 -6.52
N THR A 32 9.23 -8.98 -6.53
CA THR A 32 9.62 -9.69 -5.32
C THR A 32 10.64 -8.85 -4.56
N PRO A 33 10.40 -8.51 -3.28
CA PRO A 33 11.41 -7.89 -2.43
C PRO A 33 12.64 -8.80 -2.27
N PRO A 34 13.80 -8.25 -1.90
CA PRO A 34 14.98 -9.06 -1.61
C PRO A 34 14.67 -10.12 -0.56
N SER A 35 15.17 -11.34 -0.74
CA SER A 35 14.96 -12.46 0.19
C SER A 35 15.59 -12.23 1.57
N ARG A 36 16.57 -11.32 1.64
CA ARG A 36 17.18 -10.85 2.87
C ARG A 36 17.11 -9.33 2.95
N TRP A 37 17.10 -8.81 4.16
CA TRP A 37 17.14 -7.37 4.42
C TRP A 37 18.26 -6.71 3.61
N PRO A 38 17.98 -5.65 2.85
CA PRO A 38 18.98 -4.97 2.02
C PRO A 38 20.10 -4.37 2.87
N SER A 39 21.35 -4.78 2.62
CA SER A 39 22.53 -4.33 3.39
C SER A 39 22.80 -2.82 3.30
N HIS A 40 22.29 -2.18 2.25
CA HIS A 40 22.47 -0.73 2.03
C HIS A 40 21.23 0.09 2.46
N SER A 41 20.24 -0.53 3.11
CA SER A 41 19.10 0.20 3.66
C SER A 41 19.55 1.14 4.77
N LEU A 42 19.01 2.35 4.77
CA LEU A 42 19.19 3.32 5.85
C LEU A 42 18.29 3.01 7.06
N ILE A 43 17.35 2.08 6.88
CA ILE A 43 16.44 1.65 7.93
C ILE A 43 17.07 0.47 8.66
N ASN A 44 17.17 0.58 9.96
CA ASN A 44 17.61 -0.54 10.80
C ASN A 44 16.41 -1.42 11.17
N PRO A 45 16.45 -2.74 10.89
CA PRO A 45 15.39 -3.64 11.34
C PRO A 45 15.34 -3.70 12.86
N ALA A 46 14.20 -4.06 13.41
CA ALA A 46 14.08 -4.33 14.84
C ALA A 46 14.89 -5.58 15.20
N ASN A 47 15.58 -5.54 16.35
CA ASN A 47 16.46 -6.63 16.78
C ASN A 47 15.72 -7.72 17.57
N ASP A 48 14.50 -7.44 18.03
CA ASP A 48 13.74 -8.27 18.97
C ASP A 48 12.41 -8.77 18.39
N ARG A 49 12.03 -8.30 17.20
CA ARG A 49 10.75 -8.62 16.55
C ARG A 49 10.85 -8.48 15.05
N ALA A 50 9.81 -8.94 14.34
CA ALA A 50 9.70 -8.77 12.90
C ALA A 50 9.66 -7.28 12.51
N THR A 51 10.12 -6.98 11.29
CA THR A 51 10.05 -5.64 10.71
C THR A 51 9.23 -5.67 9.43
N LEU A 52 8.26 -4.77 9.33
CA LEU A 52 7.41 -4.58 8.17
C LEU A 52 7.75 -3.27 7.49
N ILE A 53 7.98 -3.33 6.19
CA ILE A 53 8.15 -2.14 5.32
C ILE A 53 6.90 -2.01 4.46
N MET A 54 6.33 -0.83 4.40
CA MET A 54 5.23 -0.47 3.51
C MET A 54 5.63 0.77 2.69
N SER A 55 5.70 0.63 1.38
CA SER A 55 5.92 1.78 0.50
C SER A 55 4.59 2.45 0.14
N ALA A 56 4.56 3.77 0.21
CA ALA A 56 3.33 4.56 0.07
C ALA A 56 3.54 5.79 -0.81
N HIS A 57 2.54 6.08 -1.66
CA HIS A 57 2.46 7.35 -2.37
C HIS A 57 1.49 8.27 -1.59
N PRO A 58 1.91 9.49 -1.19
CA PRO A 58 1.13 10.33 -0.28
C PRO A 58 -0.18 10.86 -0.87
N HIS A 59 -0.31 10.88 -2.20
CA HIS A 59 -1.51 11.34 -2.91
C HIS A 59 -2.31 10.22 -3.55
N CYS A 60 -2.04 8.94 -3.22
CA CYS A 60 -2.78 7.80 -3.77
C CYS A 60 -4.03 7.49 -2.92
N PRO A 61 -5.25 7.56 -3.47
CA PRO A 61 -6.47 7.25 -2.73
C PRO A 61 -6.49 5.82 -2.17
N CYS A 62 -5.87 4.86 -2.87
CA CYS A 62 -5.78 3.48 -2.42
C CYS A 62 -4.93 3.31 -1.16
N THR A 63 -3.95 4.20 -0.95
CA THR A 63 -3.07 4.19 0.24
C THR A 63 -3.88 4.35 1.53
N ARG A 64 -4.99 5.07 1.50
CA ARG A 64 -5.88 5.22 2.67
C ARG A 64 -6.41 3.88 3.17
N ALA A 65 -6.86 3.01 2.26
CA ALA A 65 -7.32 1.68 2.63
C ALA A 65 -6.15 0.85 3.20
N SER A 66 -4.98 0.90 2.57
CA SER A 66 -3.80 0.17 3.03
C SER A 66 -3.35 0.62 4.43
N ILE A 67 -3.36 1.94 4.73
CA ILE A 67 -3.05 2.47 6.07
C ILE A 67 -4.10 2.01 7.09
N GLY A 68 -5.39 2.02 6.74
CA GLY A 68 -6.45 1.49 7.61
C GLY A 68 -6.28 0.00 7.92
N GLU A 69 -5.88 -0.81 6.93
CA GLU A 69 -5.59 -2.23 7.14
C GLU A 69 -4.30 -2.43 7.95
N LEU A 70 -3.27 -1.58 7.76
CA LEU A 70 -2.07 -1.58 8.60
C LEU A 70 -2.42 -1.30 10.07
N ALA A 71 -3.29 -0.34 10.34
CA ALA A 71 -3.74 -0.05 11.71
C ALA A 71 -4.42 -1.28 12.37
N ARG A 72 -5.27 -1.99 11.62
CA ARG A 72 -5.89 -3.24 12.09
C ARG A 72 -4.87 -4.34 12.33
N LEU A 73 -3.90 -4.49 11.42
CA LEU A 73 -2.80 -5.44 11.55
C LEU A 73 -2.00 -5.17 12.83
N MET A 74 -1.56 -3.92 13.03
CA MET A 74 -0.78 -3.52 14.21
C MET A 74 -1.54 -3.78 15.51
N ALA A 75 -2.86 -3.53 15.52
CA ALA A 75 -3.71 -3.81 16.67
C ALA A 75 -3.83 -5.31 17.00
N GLN A 76 -3.80 -6.19 15.99
CA GLN A 76 -3.88 -7.64 16.12
C GLN A 76 -2.55 -8.32 16.48
N THR A 77 -1.44 -7.63 16.23
CA THR A 77 -0.07 -8.18 16.38
C THR A 77 0.78 -7.39 17.37
N LYS A 78 0.15 -6.79 18.38
CA LYS A 78 0.80 -5.90 19.36
C LYS A 78 2.14 -6.46 19.87
N GLY A 79 3.19 -5.64 19.73
CA GLY A 79 4.53 -5.95 20.22
C GLY A 79 5.30 -7.01 19.40
N ARG A 80 4.74 -7.58 18.34
CA ARG A 80 5.38 -8.63 17.51
C ARG A 80 6.03 -8.09 16.25
N VAL A 81 5.69 -6.87 15.85
CA VAL A 81 6.20 -6.25 14.63
C VAL A 81 6.40 -4.75 14.84
N THR A 82 7.45 -4.22 14.26
CA THR A 82 7.67 -2.78 14.05
C THR A 82 7.42 -2.49 12.58
N ALA A 83 6.61 -1.48 12.26
CA ALA A 83 6.33 -1.13 10.88
C ALA A 83 6.97 0.21 10.51
N TYR A 84 7.46 0.30 9.28
CA TYR A 84 7.90 1.54 8.64
C TYR A 84 7.02 1.81 7.44
N VAL A 85 6.48 3.02 7.35
CA VAL A 85 5.76 3.51 6.15
C VAL A 85 6.66 4.52 5.46
N LEU A 86 7.05 4.20 4.24
CA LEU A 86 7.95 5.00 3.39
C LEU A 86 7.09 5.82 2.43
N PHE A 87 6.95 7.11 2.70
CA PHE A 87 6.27 8.01 1.77
C PHE A 87 7.25 8.52 0.74
N VAL A 88 7.09 8.04 -0.49
CA VAL A 88 7.94 8.46 -1.63
C VAL A 88 7.70 9.93 -1.91
N LYS A 89 8.80 10.69 -1.98
CA LYS A 89 8.82 12.10 -2.31
C LYS A 89 9.70 12.33 -3.54
N PRO A 90 9.11 12.61 -4.71
CA PRO A 90 9.87 12.86 -5.93
C PRO A 90 10.77 14.10 -5.82
N ALA A 91 11.93 14.08 -6.47
CA ALA A 91 12.80 15.24 -6.57
C ALA A 91 12.06 16.45 -7.14
N GLY A 92 12.35 17.63 -6.60
CA GLY A 92 11.70 18.87 -7.03
C GLY A 92 10.29 19.09 -6.47
N SER A 93 9.75 18.18 -5.66
CA SER A 93 8.49 18.38 -4.96
C SER A 93 8.59 19.53 -3.95
N SER A 94 7.46 20.19 -3.69
CA SER A 94 7.40 21.28 -2.69
C SER A 94 7.74 20.78 -1.29
N THR A 95 8.07 21.72 -0.41
CA THR A 95 8.24 21.42 1.02
C THR A 95 6.94 20.84 1.57
N ASP A 96 7.08 19.77 2.38
CA ASP A 96 5.95 19.06 3.01
C ASP A 96 4.96 18.37 2.03
N TRP A 97 5.32 18.21 0.75
CA TRP A 97 4.50 17.53 -0.25
C TRP A 97 4.04 16.14 0.19
N GLU A 98 4.85 15.43 0.94
CA GLU A 98 4.56 14.10 1.49
C GLU A 98 3.67 14.14 2.75
N LYS A 99 3.57 15.30 3.43
CA LYS A 99 2.87 15.44 4.72
C LYS A 99 1.36 15.67 4.56
N THR A 100 0.72 14.70 3.95
CA THR A 100 -0.73 14.67 3.76
C THR A 100 -1.46 14.14 5.01
N ASP A 101 -2.79 14.07 4.94
CA ASP A 101 -3.61 13.38 5.94
C ASP A 101 -3.29 11.88 6.04
N LEU A 102 -2.79 11.27 4.95
CA LEU A 102 -2.31 9.88 4.95
C LEU A 102 -1.06 9.72 5.81
N TRP A 103 -0.14 10.69 5.74
CA TRP A 103 1.02 10.74 6.62
C TRP A 103 0.60 10.78 8.09
N GLN A 104 -0.30 11.70 8.43
CA GLN A 104 -0.80 11.86 9.80
C GLN A 104 -1.52 10.60 10.29
N SER A 105 -2.33 10.00 9.42
CA SER A 105 -3.03 8.75 9.72
C SER A 105 -2.06 7.61 10.01
N ALA A 106 -1.00 7.45 9.21
CA ALA A 106 0.02 6.43 9.43
C ALA A 106 0.83 6.71 10.71
N ALA A 107 1.22 7.96 10.96
CA ALA A 107 1.99 8.37 12.14
C ALA A 107 1.21 8.19 13.46
N SER A 108 -0.11 8.16 13.41
CA SER A 108 -0.96 7.93 14.57
C SER A 108 -1.07 6.47 15.00
N ILE A 109 -0.60 5.52 14.17
CA ILE A 109 -0.68 4.09 14.46
C ILE A 109 0.45 3.70 15.43
N PRO A 110 0.16 3.06 16.58
CA PRO A 110 1.18 2.59 17.49
C PRO A 110 2.19 1.63 16.83
N ASP A 111 3.48 1.72 17.18
CA ASP A 111 4.59 0.94 16.64
C ASP A 111 4.83 1.13 15.13
N VAL A 112 4.25 2.16 14.52
CA VAL A 112 4.52 2.58 13.14
C VAL A 112 5.42 3.81 13.12
N LYS A 113 6.49 3.74 12.34
CA LYS A 113 7.41 4.84 12.05
C LYS A 113 7.18 5.30 10.61
N VAL A 114 6.96 6.59 10.44
CA VAL A 114 6.75 7.18 9.11
C VAL A 114 8.01 7.89 8.68
N LEU A 115 8.47 7.61 7.47
CA LEU A 115 9.70 8.16 6.91
C LEU A 115 9.43 8.80 5.55
N VAL A 116 10.13 9.89 5.28
CA VAL A 116 10.25 10.44 3.92
C VAL A 116 11.23 9.55 3.16
N ASP A 117 10.84 9.14 1.97
CA ASP A 117 11.66 8.36 1.06
C ASP A 117 11.96 9.24 -0.16
N ASP A 118 13.01 10.06 -0.04
CA ASP A 118 13.42 10.97 -1.09
C ASP A 118 13.78 10.19 -2.35
N ASP A 119 13.15 10.54 -3.47
CA ASP A 119 13.22 9.86 -4.77
C ASP A 119 12.91 8.35 -4.73
N GLY A 120 12.31 7.87 -3.63
CA GLY A 120 11.96 6.47 -3.48
C GLY A 120 13.17 5.54 -3.34
N VAL A 121 14.31 6.05 -2.85
CA VAL A 121 15.57 5.29 -2.75
C VAL A 121 15.41 4.05 -1.88
N GLU A 122 14.74 4.16 -0.73
CA GLU A 122 14.48 3.00 0.12
C GLU A 122 13.47 2.05 -0.51
N SER A 123 12.38 2.57 -1.06
CA SER A 123 11.38 1.76 -1.76
C SER A 123 11.99 0.96 -2.92
N HIS A 124 12.97 1.53 -3.64
CA HIS A 124 13.74 0.82 -4.67
C HIS A 124 14.60 -0.31 -4.08
N ARG A 125 15.22 -0.09 -2.91
CA ARG A 125 16.01 -1.14 -2.23
C ARG A 125 15.16 -2.35 -1.83
N PHE A 126 13.89 -2.11 -1.50
CA PHE A 126 12.90 -3.15 -1.22
C PHE A 126 12.13 -3.62 -2.47
N ASN A 127 12.55 -3.24 -3.67
CA ASN A 127 11.89 -3.56 -4.94
C ASN A 127 10.38 -3.22 -4.92
N SER A 128 9.99 -2.13 -4.32
CA SER A 128 8.59 -1.70 -4.30
C SER A 128 8.26 -0.85 -5.52
N LEU A 129 7.22 -1.22 -6.27
CA LEU A 129 6.76 -0.49 -7.46
C LEU A 129 5.37 0.11 -7.30
N THR A 130 4.59 -0.40 -6.34
CA THR A 130 3.18 -0.02 -6.16
C THR A 130 2.93 0.43 -4.73
N SER A 131 2.20 1.53 -4.58
CA SER A 131 1.78 2.05 -3.29
C SER A 131 0.94 1.03 -2.52
N GLY A 132 1.26 0.80 -1.25
CA GLY A 132 0.67 -0.24 -0.42
C GLY A 132 1.39 -1.58 -0.51
N GLN A 133 2.51 -1.67 -1.25
CA GLN A 133 3.34 -2.87 -1.24
C GLN A 133 4.04 -3.04 0.10
N ILE A 134 3.97 -4.26 0.63
CA ILE A 134 4.53 -4.65 1.92
C ILE A 134 5.60 -5.72 1.73
N ALA A 135 6.66 -5.60 2.53
CA ALA A 135 7.65 -6.64 2.78
C ALA A 135 7.76 -6.86 4.29
N LEU A 136 7.55 -8.10 4.76
CA LEU A 136 7.74 -8.49 6.16
C LEU A 136 9.01 -9.33 6.29
N TYR A 137 9.88 -8.93 7.18
CA TYR A 137 11.12 -9.64 7.51
C TYR A 137 11.09 -10.12 8.96
N ASP A 138 11.67 -11.29 9.20
CA ASP A 138 11.89 -11.79 10.57
C ASP A 138 13.09 -11.09 11.24
N VAL A 139 13.37 -11.48 12.48
CA VAL A 139 14.51 -10.93 13.27
C VAL A 139 15.87 -11.20 12.65
N ASP A 140 16.00 -12.25 11.85
CA ASP A 140 17.21 -12.62 11.15
C ASP A 140 17.34 -11.92 9.78
N GLY A 141 16.37 -11.07 9.43
CA GLY A 141 16.32 -10.34 8.18
C GLY A 141 15.90 -11.18 6.98
N ASN A 142 15.22 -12.31 7.17
CA ASN A 142 14.70 -13.13 6.07
C ASN A 142 13.28 -12.68 5.72
N LEU A 143 13.00 -12.59 4.43
CA LEU A 143 11.66 -12.26 3.91
C LEU A 143 10.65 -13.36 4.27
N LYS A 144 9.56 -13.00 4.90
CA LYS A 144 8.47 -13.90 5.30
C LYS A 144 7.18 -13.67 4.51
N PHE A 145 6.94 -12.43 4.07
CA PHE A 145 5.75 -12.08 3.28
C PHE A 145 6.08 -10.93 2.33
N SER A 146 5.46 -10.96 1.15
CA SER A 146 5.46 -9.84 0.20
C SER A 146 4.09 -9.69 -0.45
N GLY A 147 3.65 -8.44 -0.66
CA GLY A 147 2.38 -8.16 -1.35
C GLY A 147 1.59 -7.03 -0.73
N GLY A 148 0.29 -7.00 -0.98
CA GLY A 148 -0.64 -6.01 -0.45
C GLY A 148 -1.52 -6.56 0.67
N ILE A 149 -2.11 -5.65 1.45
CA ILE A 149 -3.06 -5.95 2.53
C ILE A 149 -4.44 -5.36 2.26
N THR A 150 -4.82 -5.26 1.00
CA THR A 150 -6.18 -4.89 0.55
C THR A 150 -6.66 -5.91 -0.47
N ALA A 151 -7.97 -6.14 -0.55
CA ALA A 151 -8.55 -7.12 -1.46
C ALA A 151 -8.72 -6.58 -2.89
N SER A 152 -8.83 -5.25 -3.03
CA SER A 152 -8.91 -4.52 -4.30
C SER A 152 -8.51 -3.06 -4.09
N ARG A 153 -8.50 -2.23 -5.15
CA ARG A 153 -8.14 -0.81 -5.05
C ARG A 153 -9.08 -0.06 -4.11
N GLY A 154 -8.52 0.59 -3.09
CA GLY A 154 -9.28 1.39 -2.12
C GLY A 154 -10.24 0.59 -1.22
N HIS A 155 -10.20 -0.73 -1.24
CA HIS A 155 -11.09 -1.57 -0.45
C HIS A 155 -10.52 -1.86 0.93
N SER A 156 -11.28 -1.51 1.97
CA SER A 156 -11.01 -1.88 3.37
C SER A 156 -11.89 -3.04 3.79
N GLY A 157 -11.34 -3.98 4.53
CA GLY A 157 -12.08 -5.14 5.05
C GLY A 157 -11.22 -6.40 5.07
N ASP A 158 -11.87 -7.55 5.13
CA ASP A 158 -11.16 -8.83 5.18
C ASP A 158 -10.36 -9.06 3.91
N ASN A 159 -9.11 -9.42 4.10
CA ASN A 159 -8.19 -9.65 3.00
C ASN A 159 -7.13 -10.69 3.37
N ALA A 160 -6.67 -11.39 2.35
CA ALA A 160 -5.74 -12.49 2.51
C ALA A 160 -4.34 -12.06 2.99
N GLY A 161 -3.91 -10.83 2.61
CA GLY A 161 -2.58 -10.34 2.98
C GLY A 161 -2.47 -10.05 4.47
N ARG A 162 -3.44 -9.28 5.02
CA ARG A 162 -3.47 -9.03 6.47
C ARG A 162 -3.59 -10.33 7.26
N SER A 163 -4.49 -11.22 6.87
CA SER A 163 -4.67 -12.52 7.55
C SER A 163 -3.38 -13.35 7.53
N ALA A 164 -2.68 -13.38 6.41
CA ALA A 164 -1.40 -14.10 6.29
C ALA A 164 -0.33 -13.53 7.22
N ILE A 165 -0.18 -12.20 7.27
CA ILE A 165 0.82 -11.55 8.15
C ILE A 165 0.47 -11.81 9.63
N VAL A 166 -0.80 -11.70 10.00
CA VAL A 166 -1.25 -11.96 11.37
C VAL A 166 -0.93 -13.42 11.77
N SER A 167 -1.23 -14.40 10.90
CA SER A 167 -0.90 -15.81 11.15
C SER A 167 0.61 -16.05 11.23
N LEU A 168 1.41 -15.42 10.34
CA LEU A 168 2.87 -15.50 10.40
C LEU A 168 3.42 -15.00 11.74
N LEU A 169 2.91 -13.87 12.22
CA LEU A 169 3.39 -13.24 13.44
C LEU A 169 2.89 -13.94 14.72
N ASN A 170 1.70 -14.53 14.70
CA ASN A 170 1.11 -15.19 15.84
C ASN A 170 1.49 -16.68 15.94
N ASP A 171 1.45 -17.38 14.79
CA ASP A 171 1.53 -18.85 14.72
C ASP A 171 2.80 -19.34 13.99
N GLY A 172 3.59 -18.42 13.41
CA GLY A 172 4.78 -18.72 12.62
C GLY A 172 4.48 -19.35 11.25
N LYS A 173 3.22 -19.46 10.84
CA LYS A 173 2.78 -20.10 9.60
C LYS A 173 1.67 -19.29 8.93
N ALA A 174 1.61 -19.33 7.61
CA ALA A 174 0.48 -18.83 6.82
C ALA A 174 0.25 -19.72 5.60
N GLU A 175 -0.99 -19.75 5.12
CA GLU A 175 -1.34 -20.49 3.89
C GLU A 175 -0.68 -19.89 2.65
N ARG A 176 -0.42 -18.58 2.69
CA ARG A 176 0.24 -17.85 1.59
C ARG A 176 1.20 -16.82 2.16
N THR A 177 2.27 -16.59 1.44
CA THR A 177 3.30 -15.60 1.77
C THR A 177 3.43 -14.51 0.71
N VAL A 178 2.62 -14.60 -0.35
CA VAL A 178 2.58 -13.62 -1.44
C VAL A 178 1.13 -13.28 -1.77
N THR A 179 0.85 -11.99 -1.97
CA THR A 179 -0.46 -11.48 -2.41
C THR A 179 -0.31 -10.38 -3.45
N SER A 180 -1.39 -10.12 -4.20
CA SER A 180 -1.43 -8.99 -5.14
C SER A 180 -1.40 -7.66 -4.40
N VAL A 181 -0.82 -6.64 -5.03
CA VAL A 181 -0.81 -5.27 -4.52
C VAL A 181 -1.80 -4.43 -5.32
N PHE A 182 -2.70 -3.74 -4.64
CA PHE A 182 -3.70 -2.87 -5.26
C PHE A 182 -3.42 -1.41 -4.89
N GLY A 183 -2.79 -0.67 -5.80
CA GLY A 183 -2.39 0.71 -5.58
C GLY A 183 -1.93 1.40 -6.85
N CYS A 184 -1.57 2.67 -6.72
CA CYS A 184 -0.96 3.44 -7.81
C CYS A 184 0.53 3.12 -7.93
N PRO A 185 1.14 3.29 -9.12
CA PRO A 185 2.60 3.24 -9.24
C PRO A 185 3.28 4.22 -8.27
N LEU A 186 4.42 3.81 -7.70
CA LEU A 186 5.22 4.69 -6.85
C LEU A 186 6.07 5.67 -7.68
N TYR A 187 6.41 5.28 -8.90
CA TYR A 187 7.27 6.02 -9.81
C TYR A 187 6.56 6.24 -11.14
N GLY A 188 6.87 7.34 -11.83
CA GLY A 188 6.29 7.69 -13.12
C GLY A 188 5.81 9.14 -13.17
N ASP A 189 5.19 9.52 -14.28
CA ASP A 189 4.64 10.87 -14.46
C ASP A 189 3.44 11.09 -13.53
N HIS A 190 3.65 11.87 -12.48
CA HIS A 190 2.66 12.18 -11.44
C HIS A 190 1.61 13.18 -11.89
N SER A 191 1.63 13.66 -13.13
CA SER A 191 0.70 14.65 -13.66
C SER A 191 -0.76 14.20 -13.58
N ARG A 192 -1.05 12.91 -13.65
CA ARG A 192 -2.42 12.36 -13.53
C ARG A 192 -3.00 12.35 -12.12
N CYS A 193 -2.18 12.46 -11.08
CA CYS A 193 -2.66 12.49 -9.70
C CYS A 193 -2.91 13.91 -9.19
N LEU A 194 -2.49 14.94 -9.94
CA LEU A 194 -2.59 16.34 -9.54
C LEU A 194 -3.81 17.08 -10.16
N GLU A 195 -4.43 16.53 -11.21
CA GLU A 195 -5.55 17.17 -11.89
C GLU A 195 -6.84 17.20 -11.08
N ASP A 196 -7.02 16.30 -10.09
CA ASP A 196 -8.26 16.22 -9.29
C ASP A 196 -8.32 17.18 -8.08
N THR A 197 -7.28 17.99 -7.82
CA THR A 197 -7.25 18.86 -6.63
C THR A 197 -7.45 20.36 -6.91
N HIS A 198 -7.63 20.78 -8.18
CA HIS A 198 -7.67 22.21 -8.52
C HIS A 198 -9.04 22.76 -8.96
N ASP A 199 -10.14 22.01 -8.88
CA ASP A 199 -11.47 22.49 -9.30
C ASP A 199 -12.47 22.65 -8.15
N GLY A 200 -12.02 23.14 -7.02
CA GLY A 200 -12.83 23.36 -5.80
C GLY A 200 -12.77 24.77 -5.22
N ASN A 201 -12.52 25.80 -6.02
CA ASN A 201 -12.70 27.17 -5.49
C ASN A 201 -12.98 28.21 -6.59
N LYS A 202 -14.25 28.36 -6.94
CA LYS A 202 -14.85 29.60 -7.46
C LYS A 202 -16.24 29.75 -6.92
#